data_a6f81a4d834b6440d04091fcc5c2f05e
#
_entry.id   a6f81a4d834b6440d04091fcc5c2f05e
#
_cell.length_a   1.000
_cell.length_b   1.000
_cell.length_c   1.000
_cell.angle_alpha   90.00
_cell.angle_beta   90.00
_cell.angle_gamma   90.00
#
_symmetry.space_group_name_H-M   'P 1'
#
loop_
_entity.id
_entity.type
_entity.pdbx_description
1 polymer ?
#
loop_
_entity_poly.entity_id
_entity_poly.type
_entity_poly.pdbx_seq_one_letter_code
_entity_poly.pdbx_strand_id
1 'polypeptide(L)'
;TRIGAQLSAIILGVLIFIDDYFNCLTVGSVMRPVTDKHQVSRAKLAYLIDATAAPVCIIAPISSWAAAVTGFVKGEDGFSIFIKAIPYNYYALFTIIAMVTLVVLQVDFGPMAKHEANAKKGDLFTTGDRPYAEAKQDVIKGKGKVIDLVFPILVLIISCIIGMIYTGGFFDGTGFVDAFAGSDASIGLMLGSFFALIITICFYSIRRVLSFTDCCNSIPEGFKAMVPAILILTFAWTLKTMTESLGAKEFVAGLVGGVSGPLLGLFPAIIFLVGAFLAFATGTSWGTFGILIPIVVNIFSGTNHTMMIISISACMAGAVCGDHCSPISDTTIMASAGAQCN
;
A
#
# COMPACT_ATOMS: atom_id res chain seq x y z
N THR A 1 8.13 -1.83 -24.51
CA THR A 1 9.50 -1.48 -24.08
C THR A 1 9.65 -1.71 -22.59
N ARG A 2 10.87 -1.95 -22.12
CA ARG A 2 11.17 -2.17 -20.71
C ARG A 2 10.78 -0.98 -19.82
N ILE A 3 11.08 0.24 -20.25
CA ILE A 3 10.64 1.47 -19.58
C ILE A 3 9.10 1.52 -19.53
N GLY A 4 8.45 1.25 -20.67
CA GLY A 4 6.99 1.27 -20.74
C GLY A 4 6.33 0.28 -19.77
N ALA A 5 6.87 -0.93 -19.61
CA ALA A 5 6.36 -1.92 -18.64
C ALA A 5 6.48 -1.42 -17.20
N GLN A 6 7.62 -0.82 -16.84
CA GLN A 6 7.84 -0.24 -15.50
C GLN A 6 6.94 0.98 -15.26
N LEU A 7 6.83 1.91 -16.22
CA LEU A 7 5.92 3.06 -16.12
C LEU A 7 4.46 2.61 -16.02
N SER A 8 4.06 1.56 -16.75
CA SER A 8 2.70 1.01 -16.63
C SER A 8 2.44 0.45 -15.22
N ALA A 9 3.44 -0.17 -14.59
CA ALA A 9 3.32 -0.64 -13.21
C ALA A 9 3.16 0.55 -12.24
N ILE A 10 3.95 1.61 -12.40
CA ILE A 10 3.84 2.84 -11.61
C ILE A 10 2.46 3.48 -11.78
N ILE A 11 2.02 3.66 -13.04
CA ILE A 11 0.71 4.28 -13.34
C ILE A 11 -0.41 3.45 -12.71
N LEU A 12 -0.36 2.13 -12.83
CA LEU A 12 -1.36 1.26 -12.20
C LEU A 12 -1.32 1.37 -10.68
N GLY A 13 -0.12 1.41 -10.08
CA GLY A 13 0.04 1.62 -8.64
C GLY A 13 -0.53 2.97 -8.17
N VAL A 14 -0.33 4.04 -8.93
CA VAL A 14 -0.94 5.35 -8.64
C VAL A 14 -2.46 5.33 -8.80
N LEU A 15 -3.00 4.57 -9.74
CA LEU A 15 -4.45 4.46 -9.94
C LEU A 15 -5.14 3.63 -8.84
N ILE A 16 -4.42 2.70 -8.22
CA ILE A 16 -4.93 1.89 -7.10
C ILE A 16 -4.52 2.53 -5.77
N PHE A 17 -5.04 3.72 -5.50
CA PHE A 17 -4.70 4.55 -4.33
C PHE A 17 -5.58 4.30 -3.10
N ILE A 18 -6.53 3.39 -3.18
CA ILE A 18 -7.55 3.20 -2.14
C ILE A 18 -6.95 2.59 -0.88
N ASP A 19 -6.09 1.58 -1.06
CA ASP A 19 -5.47 0.82 0.02
C ASP A 19 -4.12 0.26 -0.42
N ASP A 20 -3.12 0.31 0.44
CA ASP A 20 -1.75 -0.09 0.15
C ASP A 20 -1.58 -1.61 0.00
N TYR A 21 -2.22 -2.40 0.85
CA TYR A 21 -2.18 -3.86 0.73
C TYR A 21 -2.86 -4.34 -0.54
N PHE A 22 -4.01 -3.75 -0.84
CA PHE A 22 -4.73 -4.03 -2.08
C PHE A 22 -3.90 -3.62 -3.30
N ASN A 23 -3.21 -2.49 -3.25
CA ASN A 23 -2.27 -2.04 -4.28
C ASN A 23 -1.18 -3.10 -4.51
N CYS A 24 -0.47 -3.52 -3.46
CA CYS A 24 0.63 -4.48 -3.55
C CYS A 24 0.23 -5.75 -4.30
N LEU A 25 -0.89 -6.32 -3.95
CA LEU A 25 -1.33 -7.59 -4.52
C LEU A 25 -1.88 -7.46 -5.94
N THR A 26 -2.68 -6.41 -6.18
CA THR A 26 -3.33 -6.20 -7.48
C THR A 26 -2.30 -5.79 -8.54
N VAL A 27 -1.47 -4.79 -8.27
CA VAL A 27 -0.44 -4.34 -9.21
C VAL A 27 0.54 -5.48 -9.52
N GLY A 28 0.95 -6.23 -8.49
CA GLY A 28 1.83 -7.38 -8.65
C GLY A 28 1.23 -8.44 -9.57
N SER A 29 0.02 -8.86 -9.31
CA SER A 29 -0.68 -9.90 -10.09
C SER A 29 -0.86 -9.50 -11.56
N VAL A 30 -1.23 -8.24 -11.80
CA VAL A 30 -1.53 -7.71 -13.13
C VAL A 30 -0.24 -7.43 -13.92
N MET A 31 0.76 -6.83 -13.29
CA MET A 31 1.95 -6.34 -14.00
C MET A 31 3.05 -7.39 -14.15
N ARG A 32 3.05 -8.42 -13.32
CA ARG A 32 4.04 -9.50 -13.38
C ARG A 32 4.20 -10.11 -14.78
N PRO A 33 3.16 -10.55 -15.50
CA PRO A 33 3.32 -11.11 -16.85
C PRO A 33 3.87 -10.08 -17.85
N VAL A 34 3.54 -8.80 -17.67
CA VAL A 34 4.01 -7.71 -18.53
C VAL A 34 5.50 -7.43 -18.28
N THR A 35 5.90 -7.33 -17.02
CA THR A 35 7.31 -7.07 -16.63
C THR A 35 8.21 -8.24 -16.99
N ASP A 36 7.75 -9.48 -16.80
CA ASP A 36 8.49 -10.71 -17.19
C ASP A 36 8.76 -10.71 -18.68
N LYS A 37 7.77 -10.45 -19.52
CA LYS A 37 7.90 -10.37 -20.97
C LYS A 37 8.93 -9.34 -21.41
N HIS A 38 9.11 -8.27 -20.61
CA HIS A 38 10.05 -7.19 -20.92
C HIS A 38 11.36 -7.30 -20.16
N GLN A 39 11.64 -8.45 -19.54
CA GLN A 39 12.89 -8.76 -18.83
C GLN A 39 13.21 -7.76 -17.70
N VAL A 40 12.19 -7.31 -16.98
CA VAL A 40 12.32 -6.56 -15.71
C VAL A 40 12.41 -7.59 -14.59
N SER A 41 13.35 -7.43 -13.66
CA SER A 41 13.49 -8.38 -12.56
C SER A 41 12.27 -8.36 -11.63
N ARG A 42 11.98 -9.48 -11.00
CA ARG A 42 10.90 -9.58 -10.02
C ARG A 42 11.15 -8.68 -8.81
N ALA A 43 12.41 -8.55 -8.39
CA ALA A 43 12.81 -7.60 -7.34
C ALA A 43 12.53 -6.14 -7.73
N LYS A 44 12.78 -5.75 -8.99
CA LYS A 44 12.43 -4.40 -9.47
C LYS A 44 10.93 -4.18 -9.48
N LEU A 45 10.15 -5.17 -9.89
CA LEU A 45 8.69 -5.09 -9.83
C LEU A 45 8.22 -4.94 -8.39
N ALA A 46 8.72 -5.73 -7.44
CA ALA A 46 8.39 -5.60 -6.02
C ALA A 46 8.71 -4.20 -5.48
N TYR A 47 9.89 -3.65 -5.82
CA TYR A 47 10.25 -2.27 -5.46
C TYR A 47 9.25 -1.24 -6.02
N LEU A 48 8.85 -1.35 -7.30
CA LEU A 48 7.90 -0.42 -7.90
C LEU A 48 6.52 -0.50 -7.23
N ILE A 49 6.10 -1.69 -6.86
CA ILE A 49 4.83 -1.92 -6.15
C ILE A 49 4.89 -1.28 -4.76
N ASP A 50 5.89 -1.63 -3.97
CA ASP A 50 6.06 -1.15 -2.60
C ASP A 50 6.16 0.38 -2.56
N ALA A 51 7.00 0.96 -3.44
CA ALA A 51 7.18 2.40 -3.56
C ALA A 51 5.95 3.18 -4.11
N THR A 52 4.95 2.51 -4.67
CA THR A 52 3.66 3.11 -5.07
C THR A 52 2.52 2.80 -4.12
N ALA A 53 2.64 1.82 -3.25
CA ALA A 53 1.58 1.42 -2.34
C ALA A 53 1.33 2.47 -1.25
N ALA A 54 2.03 2.39 -0.13
CA ALA A 54 1.85 3.33 0.97
C ALA A 54 2.13 4.80 0.58
N PRO A 55 3.18 5.17 -0.19
CA PRO A 55 3.41 6.56 -0.57
C PRO A 55 2.28 7.21 -1.36
N VAL A 56 1.58 6.45 -2.21
CA VAL A 56 0.42 6.99 -2.93
C VAL A 56 -0.79 7.10 -2.00
N CYS A 57 -1.06 6.09 -1.16
CA CYS A 57 -2.21 6.09 -0.26
C CYS A 57 -2.17 7.23 0.76
N ILE A 58 -0.98 7.59 1.29
CA ILE A 58 -0.84 8.66 2.29
C ILE A 58 -0.97 10.08 1.72
N ILE A 59 -0.99 10.24 0.39
CA ILE A 59 -1.24 11.53 -0.28
C ILE A 59 -2.54 11.50 -1.09
N ALA A 60 -3.26 10.39 -1.13
CA ALA A 60 -4.54 10.28 -1.80
C ALA A 60 -5.68 10.70 -0.86
N PRO A 61 -6.49 11.72 -1.24
CA PRO A 61 -7.59 12.19 -0.40
C PRO A 61 -8.62 11.11 -0.05
N ILE A 62 -8.79 10.16 -0.95
CA ILE A 62 -9.77 9.08 -0.85
C ILE A 62 -9.01 7.77 -0.70
N SER A 63 -8.57 7.45 0.52
CA SER A 63 -7.82 6.21 0.82
C SER A 63 -8.18 5.66 2.19
N SER A 64 -7.88 4.40 2.43
CA SER A 64 -7.97 3.77 3.76
C SER A 64 -7.15 4.53 4.81
N TRP A 65 -6.04 5.15 4.40
CA TRP A 65 -5.21 6.00 5.25
C TRP A 65 -5.91 7.29 5.68
N ALA A 66 -6.64 7.96 4.77
CA ALA A 66 -7.44 9.13 5.10
C ALA A 66 -8.50 8.79 6.15
N ALA A 67 -9.20 7.67 5.98
CA ALA A 67 -10.19 7.18 6.93
C ALA A 67 -9.56 6.87 8.31
N ALA A 68 -8.41 6.17 8.33
CA ALA A 68 -7.73 5.82 9.58
C ALA A 68 -7.22 7.06 10.33
N VAL A 69 -6.54 7.99 9.63
CA VAL A 69 -6.04 9.23 10.26
C VAL A 69 -7.17 10.05 10.84
N THR A 70 -8.30 10.16 10.12
CA THR A 70 -9.52 10.81 10.64
C THR A 70 -9.98 10.19 11.96
N GLY A 71 -9.96 8.87 12.07
CA GLY A 71 -10.33 8.16 13.30
C GLY A 71 -9.39 8.41 14.49
N PHE A 72 -8.13 8.76 14.25
CA PHE A 72 -7.15 9.04 15.32
C PHE A 72 -7.17 10.49 15.79
N VAL A 73 -7.67 11.42 14.99
CA VAL A 73 -7.77 12.85 15.34
C VAL A 73 -9.11 13.09 16.02
N LYS A 74 -9.13 13.00 17.35
CA LYS A 74 -10.34 13.23 18.13
C LYS A 74 -10.50 14.72 18.48
N GLY A 75 -11.72 15.25 18.27
CA GLY A 75 -12.07 16.60 18.65
C GLY A 75 -11.81 17.68 17.61
N GLU A 76 -11.28 17.32 16.44
CA GLU A 76 -11.07 18.19 15.28
C GLU A 76 -11.52 17.48 13.99
N ASP A 77 -11.64 18.24 12.89
CA ASP A 77 -11.92 17.67 11.57
C ASP A 77 -10.68 16.92 11.05
N GLY A 78 -10.57 15.64 11.36
CA GLY A 78 -9.43 14.79 11.01
C GLY A 78 -9.24 14.65 9.51
N PHE A 79 -10.31 14.66 8.72
CA PHE A 79 -10.20 14.62 7.27
C PHE A 79 -9.58 15.91 6.70
N SER A 80 -9.99 17.08 7.18
CA SER A 80 -9.39 18.36 6.80
C SER A 80 -7.90 18.40 7.19
N ILE A 81 -7.55 17.87 8.35
CA ILE A 81 -6.15 17.78 8.81
C ILE A 81 -5.34 16.89 7.89
N PHE A 82 -5.86 15.73 7.52
CA PHE A 82 -5.21 14.83 6.57
C PHE A 82 -4.94 15.52 5.23
N ILE A 83 -5.95 16.16 4.64
CA ILE A 83 -5.80 16.90 3.37
C ILE A 83 -4.72 17.98 3.47
N LYS A 84 -4.71 18.74 4.56
CA LYS A 84 -3.70 19.79 4.79
C LYS A 84 -2.30 19.23 5.07
N ALA A 85 -2.18 17.97 5.50
CA ALA A 85 -0.91 17.31 5.73
C ALA A 85 -0.23 16.83 4.42
N ILE A 86 -1.02 16.57 3.35
CA ILE A 86 -0.51 16.06 2.07
C ILE A 86 0.69 16.86 1.52
N PRO A 87 0.65 18.21 1.40
CA PRO A 87 1.75 18.98 0.84
C PRO A 87 3.04 18.90 1.64
N TYR A 88 2.98 18.51 2.91
CA TYR A 88 4.14 18.36 3.79
C TYR A 88 4.72 16.96 3.79
N ASN A 89 4.09 16.01 3.10
CA ASN A 89 4.58 14.63 3.03
C ASN A 89 5.68 14.49 1.97
N TYR A 90 6.85 15.05 2.28
CA TYR A 90 7.99 15.06 1.36
C TYR A 90 8.51 13.66 1.06
N TYR A 91 8.39 12.70 1.99
CA TYR A 91 8.83 11.34 1.75
C TYR A 91 8.05 10.70 0.60
N ALA A 92 6.73 10.76 0.63
CA ALA A 92 5.89 10.22 -0.44
C ALA A 92 6.17 10.91 -1.78
N LEU A 93 6.23 12.26 -1.79
CA LEU A 93 6.47 13.03 -3.00
C LEU A 93 7.84 12.70 -3.62
N PHE A 94 8.91 12.66 -2.82
CA PHE A 94 10.24 12.36 -3.32
C PHE A 94 10.40 10.88 -3.69
N THR A 95 9.74 9.96 -3.02
CA THR A 95 9.75 8.54 -3.39
C THR A 95 9.18 8.35 -4.79
N ILE A 96 8.03 8.96 -5.10
CA ILE A 96 7.40 8.87 -6.42
C ILE A 96 8.30 9.53 -7.49
N ILE A 97 8.83 10.72 -7.21
CA ILE A 97 9.72 11.42 -8.14
C ILE A 97 10.99 10.60 -8.39
N ALA A 98 11.63 10.09 -7.34
CA ALA A 98 12.84 9.28 -7.45
C ALA A 98 12.58 8.00 -8.26
N MET A 99 11.50 7.30 -7.98
CA MET A 99 11.11 6.07 -8.68
C MET A 99 10.90 6.32 -10.18
N VAL A 100 10.13 7.36 -10.54
CA VAL A 100 9.91 7.73 -11.95
C VAL A 100 11.24 8.12 -12.62
N THR A 101 12.07 8.89 -11.93
CA THR A 101 13.38 9.32 -12.42
C THR A 101 14.30 8.13 -12.69
N LEU A 102 14.40 7.19 -11.75
CA LEU A 102 15.20 5.97 -11.90
C LEU A 102 14.76 5.14 -13.11
N VAL A 103 13.45 5.00 -13.31
CA VAL A 103 12.89 4.24 -14.42
C VAL A 103 13.16 4.93 -15.76
N VAL A 104 12.94 6.24 -15.85
CA VAL A 104 13.13 7.01 -17.10
C VAL A 104 14.61 7.08 -17.48
N LEU A 105 15.49 7.33 -16.51
CA LEU A 105 16.94 7.38 -16.74
C LEU A 105 17.59 5.99 -16.85
N GLN A 106 16.82 4.91 -16.57
CA GLN A 106 17.32 3.52 -16.56
C GLN A 106 18.53 3.32 -15.63
N VAL A 107 18.53 4.00 -14.49
CA VAL A 107 19.58 3.91 -13.48
C VAL A 107 19.17 2.89 -12.44
N ASP A 108 20.02 1.91 -12.23
CA ASP A 108 19.91 0.92 -11.16
C ASP A 108 21.22 0.90 -10.37
N PHE A 109 21.14 0.84 -9.05
CA PHE A 109 22.29 0.88 -8.15
C PHE A 109 22.23 -0.22 -7.10
N GLY A 110 23.35 -0.47 -6.44
CA GLY A 110 23.45 -1.48 -5.39
C GLY A 110 23.01 -2.88 -5.84
N PRO A 111 22.34 -3.65 -5.00
CA PRO A 111 21.83 -4.98 -5.34
C PRO A 111 20.87 -4.99 -6.53
N MET A 112 20.07 -3.94 -6.71
CA MET A 112 19.09 -3.82 -7.81
C MET A 112 19.78 -3.86 -9.17
N ALA A 113 20.94 -3.25 -9.32
CA ALA A 113 21.72 -3.29 -10.57
C ALA A 113 22.10 -4.72 -10.97
N LYS A 114 22.40 -5.60 -9.99
CA LYS A 114 22.67 -7.02 -10.23
C LYS A 114 21.41 -7.76 -10.69
N HIS A 115 20.29 -7.54 -10.01
CA HIS A 115 19.00 -8.15 -10.39
C HIS A 115 18.60 -7.76 -11.81
N GLU A 116 18.72 -6.49 -12.15
CA GLU A 116 18.37 -5.98 -13.46
C GLU A 116 19.34 -6.44 -14.58
N ALA A 117 20.65 -6.56 -14.26
CA ALA A 117 21.63 -7.13 -15.20
C ALA A 117 21.36 -8.61 -15.51
N ASN A 118 20.92 -9.39 -14.52
CA ASN A 118 20.57 -10.80 -14.69
C ASN A 118 19.23 -10.94 -15.45
N ALA A 119 18.26 -10.10 -15.15
CA ALA A 119 16.97 -10.10 -15.83
C ALA A 119 17.12 -9.85 -17.34
N LYS A 120 18.02 -8.94 -17.75
CA LYS A 120 18.38 -8.72 -19.17
C LYS A 120 18.94 -9.97 -19.85
N LYS A 121 19.50 -10.90 -19.09
CA LYS A 121 20.02 -12.19 -19.58
C LYS A 121 18.99 -13.32 -19.51
N GLY A 122 17.77 -13.03 -19.01
CA GLY A 122 16.67 -13.99 -18.88
C GLY A 122 16.49 -14.58 -17.48
N ASP A 123 17.34 -14.25 -16.51
CA ASP A 123 17.15 -14.64 -15.10
C ASP A 123 16.45 -13.54 -14.31
N LEU A 124 15.13 -13.70 -14.14
CA LEU A 124 14.29 -12.72 -13.49
C LEU A 124 14.42 -12.69 -11.96
N PHE A 125 15.02 -13.71 -11.37
CA PHE A 125 15.05 -13.91 -9.91
C PHE A 125 16.40 -13.60 -9.28
N THR A 126 17.50 -13.91 -9.96
CA THR A 126 18.91 -13.76 -9.48
C THR A 126 19.27 -14.69 -8.30
N THR A 127 18.32 -15.00 -7.40
CA THR A 127 18.49 -15.89 -6.24
C THR A 127 18.20 -17.34 -6.62
N GLY A 128 18.80 -18.30 -5.89
CA GLY A 128 18.53 -19.74 -6.08
C GLY A 128 17.14 -20.13 -5.55
N ASP A 129 16.67 -19.41 -4.53
CA ASP A 129 15.36 -19.66 -3.93
C ASP A 129 14.25 -19.10 -4.81
N ARG A 130 13.31 -19.96 -5.15
CA ARG A 130 12.15 -19.62 -5.99
C ARG A 130 10.86 -20.09 -5.30
N PRO A 131 10.41 -19.41 -4.26
CA PRO A 131 9.28 -19.85 -3.44
C PRO A 131 7.97 -20.01 -4.23
N TYR A 132 7.89 -19.37 -5.41
CA TYR A 132 6.71 -19.41 -6.29
C TYR A 132 6.97 -20.16 -7.62
N ALA A 133 8.05 -20.95 -7.72
CA ALA A 133 8.40 -21.68 -8.96
C ALA A 133 7.36 -22.69 -9.40
N GLU A 134 6.60 -23.25 -8.45
CA GLU A 134 5.53 -24.22 -8.70
C GLU A 134 4.19 -23.55 -9.08
N ALA A 135 4.08 -22.23 -8.96
CA ALA A 135 2.88 -21.52 -9.40
C ALA A 135 2.76 -21.65 -10.92
N LYS A 136 1.96 -22.59 -11.37
CA LYS A 136 1.67 -22.81 -12.79
C LYS A 136 1.13 -21.53 -13.40
N GLN A 137 1.88 -20.91 -14.27
CA GLN A 137 1.35 -19.92 -15.19
C GLN A 137 0.57 -20.67 -16.27
N ASP A 138 -0.71 -20.85 -16.05
CA ASP A 138 -1.60 -21.29 -17.11
C ASP A 138 -1.68 -20.17 -18.15
N VAL A 139 -0.84 -20.28 -19.17
CA VAL A 139 -0.89 -19.39 -20.32
C VAL A 139 -2.16 -19.74 -21.09
N ILE A 140 -3.27 -19.12 -20.73
CA ILE A 140 -4.50 -19.20 -21.49
C ILE A 140 -4.25 -18.50 -22.82
N LYS A 141 -4.05 -19.28 -23.89
CA LYS A 141 -3.97 -18.77 -25.24
C LYS A 141 -5.36 -18.31 -25.69
N GLY A 142 -5.76 -17.14 -25.24
CA GLY A 142 -7.05 -16.55 -25.53
C GLY A 142 -6.97 -15.36 -26.50
N LYS A 143 -8.11 -14.95 -27.01
CA LYS A 143 -8.32 -13.76 -27.84
C LYS A 143 -8.48 -12.51 -26.97
N GLY A 144 -7.70 -12.37 -25.90
CA GLY A 144 -7.78 -11.25 -24.96
C GLY A 144 -7.50 -9.91 -25.63
N LYS A 145 -8.24 -8.89 -25.27
CA LYS A 145 -8.07 -7.49 -25.68
C LYS A 145 -7.71 -6.65 -24.45
N VAL A 146 -7.17 -5.45 -24.65
CA VAL A 146 -6.84 -4.52 -23.57
C VAL A 146 -8.03 -4.26 -22.64
N ILE A 147 -9.25 -4.23 -23.17
CA ILE A 147 -10.47 -4.04 -22.38
C ILE A 147 -10.70 -5.16 -21.37
N ASP A 148 -10.23 -6.38 -21.64
CA ASP A 148 -10.36 -7.52 -20.74
C ASP A 148 -9.44 -7.40 -19.51
N LEU A 149 -8.47 -6.50 -19.55
CA LEU A 149 -7.65 -6.11 -18.40
C LEU A 149 -8.20 -4.83 -17.73
N VAL A 150 -8.49 -3.80 -18.52
CA VAL A 150 -8.86 -2.48 -17.99
C VAL A 150 -10.24 -2.49 -17.31
N PHE A 151 -11.22 -3.18 -17.90
CA PHE A 151 -12.59 -3.20 -17.37
C PHE A 151 -12.67 -3.81 -15.95
N PRO A 152 -12.09 -4.99 -15.66
CA PRO A 152 -12.09 -5.54 -14.30
C PRO A 152 -11.44 -4.62 -13.26
N ILE A 153 -10.33 -3.95 -13.62
CA ILE A 153 -9.65 -3.02 -12.73
C ILE A 153 -10.54 -1.81 -12.41
N LEU A 154 -11.18 -1.21 -13.42
CA LEU A 154 -12.11 -0.10 -13.20
C LEU A 154 -13.31 -0.52 -12.35
N VAL A 155 -13.90 -1.68 -12.63
CA VAL A 155 -15.00 -2.23 -11.84
C VAL A 155 -14.56 -2.43 -10.39
N LEU A 156 -13.37 -2.96 -10.17
CA LEU A 156 -12.83 -3.20 -8.85
C LEU A 156 -12.68 -1.88 -8.06
N ILE A 157 -12.05 -0.86 -8.66
CA ILE A 157 -11.88 0.46 -8.03
C ILE A 157 -13.24 1.07 -7.67
N ILE A 158 -14.18 1.10 -8.63
CA ILE A 158 -15.50 1.68 -8.42
C ILE A 158 -16.27 0.91 -7.34
N SER A 159 -16.26 -0.41 -7.39
CA SER A 159 -16.95 -1.24 -6.39
C SER A 159 -16.37 -1.08 -4.99
N CYS A 160 -15.05 -0.94 -4.86
CA CYS A 160 -14.39 -0.69 -3.57
C CYS A 160 -14.75 0.70 -3.01
N ILE A 161 -14.78 1.74 -3.85
CA ILE A 161 -15.23 3.08 -3.43
C ILE A 161 -16.70 3.01 -2.95
N ILE A 162 -17.58 2.34 -3.70
CA ILE A 162 -18.98 2.17 -3.31
C ILE A 162 -19.07 1.39 -2.00
N GLY A 163 -18.29 0.34 -1.82
CA GLY A 163 -18.24 -0.45 -0.59
C GLY A 163 -17.82 0.40 0.61
N MET A 164 -16.80 1.27 0.45
CA MET A 164 -16.36 2.17 1.51
C MET A 164 -17.42 3.19 1.90
N ILE A 165 -18.01 3.93 0.95
CA ILE A 165 -19.07 4.90 1.25
C ILE A 165 -20.34 4.24 1.79
N TYR A 166 -20.61 2.98 1.40
CA TYR A 166 -21.72 2.20 1.96
C TYR A 166 -21.53 1.96 3.46
N THR A 167 -20.34 1.50 3.86
CA THR A 167 -20.04 1.25 5.29
C THR A 167 -20.02 2.54 6.12
N GLY A 168 -19.76 3.69 5.49
CA GLY A 168 -19.80 5.01 6.13
C GLY A 168 -21.17 5.68 6.17
N GLY A 169 -22.26 4.99 5.72
CA GLY A 169 -23.63 5.48 5.83
C GLY A 169 -24.05 6.50 4.76
N PHE A 170 -23.37 6.53 3.60
CA PHE A 170 -23.74 7.44 2.50
C PHE A 170 -25.20 7.27 2.05
N PHE A 171 -25.66 6.03 1.97
CA PHE A 171 -27.02 5.70 1.55
C PHE A 171 -28.06 5.98 2.65
N ASP A 172 -27.62 6.26 3.88
CA ASP A 172 -28.45 6.67 5.01
C ASP A 172 -28.48 8.20 5.18
N GLY A 173 -27.92 8.95 4.20
CA GLY A 173 -27.97 10.41 4.16
C GLY A 173 -26.71 11.13 4.64
N THR A 174 -25.64 10.41 4.96
CA THR A 174 -24.35 11.02 5.29
C THR A 174 -23.70 11.61 4.02
N GLY A 175 -23.07 12.79 4.13
CA GLY A 175 -22.35 13.40 3.02
C GLY A 175 -21.22 12.49 2.49
N PHE A 176 -20.88 12.60 1.19
CA PHE A 176 -19.85 11.73 0.57
C PHE A 176 -18.52 11.74 1.32
N VAL A 177 -18.06 12.93 1.72
CA VAL A 177 -16.77 13.10 2.44
C VAL A 177 -16.83 12.45 3.81
N ASP A 178 -17.92 12.70 4.56
CA ASP A 178 -18.12 12.19 5.91
C ASP A 178 -18.31 10.67 5.91
N ALA A 179 -19.06 10.16 4.94
CA ALA A 179 -19.26 8.72 4.74
C ALA A 179 -17.93 8.04 4.42
N PHE A 180 -17.09 8.66 3.59
CA PHE A 180 -15.78 8.11 3.27
C PHE A 180 -14.83 8.14 4.49
N ALA A 181 -14.79 9.25 5.21
CA ALA A 181 -13.99 9.41 6.42
C ALA A 181 -14.41 8.46 7.56
N GLY A 182 -15.70 8.18 7.69
CA GLY A 182 -16.27 7.24 8.66
C GLY A 182 -16.35 5.78 8.17
N SER A 183 -15.77 5.45 7.01
CA SER A 183 -15.90 4.12 6.41
C SER A 183 -15.10 3.06 7.19
N ASP A 184 -15.64 1.84 7.22
CA ASP A 184 -14.87 0.65 7.56
C ASP A 184 -14.19 0.12 6.28
N ALA A 185 -12.90 0.46 6.12
CA ALA A 185 -12.14 0.09 4.94
C ALA A 185 -12.08 -1.44 4.73
N SER A 186 -11.95 -2.22 5.79
CA SER A 186 -11.85 -3.68 5.71
C SER A 186 -13.12 -4.30 5.14
N ILE A 187 -14.28 -3.90 5.69
CA ILE A 187 -15.59 -4.37 5.22
C ILE A 187 -15.89 -3.81 3.83
N GLY A 188 -15.62 -2.52 3.61
CA GLY A 188 -15.88 -1.84 2.33
C GLY A 188 -15.10 -2.47 1.17
N LEU A 189 -13.81 -2.74 1.37
CA LEU A 189 -12.96 -3.39 0.37
C LEU A 189 -13.35 -4.86 0.13
N MET A 190 -13.73 -5.59 1.19
CA MET A 190 -14.22 -6.97 1.07
C MET A 190 -15.50 -7.02 0.22
N LEU A 191 -16.47 -6.18 0.50
CA LEU A 191 -17.72 -6.12 -0.27
C LEU A 191 -17.47 -5.67 -1.70
N GLY A 192 -16.66 -4.61 -1.89
CA GLY A 192 -16.33 -4.08 -3.20
C GLY A 192 -15.63 -5.13 -4.08
N SER A 193 -14.63 -5.82 -3.55
CA SER A 193 -13.92 -6.88 -4.29
C SER A 193 -14.82 -8.08 -4.62
N PHE A 194 -15.72 -8.46 -3.72
CA PHE A 194 -16.69 -9.54 -3.96
C PHE A 194 -17.63 -9.20 -5.13
N PHE A 195 -18.22 -8.02 -5.13
CA PHE A 195 -19.08 -7.60 -6.24
C PHE A 195 -18.29 -7.43 -7.55
N ALA A 196 -17.09 -6.88 -7.48
CA ALA A 196 -16.21 -6.75 -8.64
C ALA A 196 -15.87 -8.13 -9.25
N LEU A 197 -15.63 -9.14 -8.42
CA LEU A 197 -15.38 -10.51 -8.88
C LEU A 197 -16.57 -11.06 -9.65
N ILE A 198 -17.79 -10.91 -9.12
CA ILE A 198 -19.02 -11.37 -9.78
C ILE A 198 -19.19 -10.67 -11.15
N ILE A 199 -19.05 -9.35 -11.18
CA ILE A 199 -19.19 -8.56 -12.41
C ILE A 199 -18.12 -8.98 -13.43
N THR A 200 -16.89 -9.22 -12.99
CA THR A 200 -15.78 -9.66 -13.85
C THR A 200 -16.03 -11.05 -14.43
N ILE A 201 -16.52 -12.00 -13.64
CA ILE A 201 -16.90 -13.34 -14.12
C ILE A 201 -18.02 -13.26 -15.16
N CYS A 202 -19.05 -12.46 -14.91
CA CYS A 202 -20.13 -12.21 -15.86
C CYS A 202 -19.60 -11.59 -17.16
N PHE A 203 -18.74 -10.60 -17.06
CA PHE A 203 -18.12 -9.93 -18.22
C PHE A 203 -17.31 -10.88 -19.09
N TYR A 204 -16.43 -11.70 -18.47
CA TYR A 204 -15.63 -12.67 -19.22
C TYR A 204 -16.49 -13.76 -19.87
N SER A 205 -17.55 -14.19 -19.18
CA SER A 205 -18.49 -15.19 -19.68
C SER A 205 -19.29 -14.65 -20.89
N ILE A 206 -19.80 -13.43 -20.81
CA ILE A 206 -20.52 -12.75 -21.91
C ILE A 206 -19.60 -12.54 -23.12
N ARG A 207 -18.37 -12.11 -22.89
CA ARG A 207 -17.37 -11.91 -23.94
C ARG A 207 -16.77 -13.21 -24.47
N ARG A 208 -17.02 -14.33 -23.81
CA ARG A 208 -16.46 -15.66 -24.14
C ARG A 208 -14.92 -15.64 -24.19
N VAL A 209 -14.29 -14.86 -23.32
CA VAL A 209 -12.83 -14.80 -23.16
C VAL A 209 -12.36 -15.99 -22.35
N LEU A 210 -13.09 -16.28 -21.26
CA LEU A 210 -12.90 -17.44 -20.40
C LEU A 210 -14.21 -18.21 -20.25
N SER A 211 -14.12 -19.51 -20.03
CA SER A 211 -15.30 -20.29 -19.65
C SER A 211 -15.65 -20.02 -18.18
N PHE A 212 -16.91 -20.23 -17.82
CA PHE A 212 -17.33 -20.12 -16.41
C PHE A 212 -16.55 -21.09 -15.51
N THR A 213 -16.26 -22.29 -16.01
CA THR A 213 -15.44 -23.27 -15.30
C THR A 213 -14.03 -22.76 -15.04
N ASP A 214 -13.38 -22.11 -16.01
CA ASP A 214 -12.05 -21.52 -15.83
C ASP A 214 -12.08 -20.42 -14.78
N CYS A 215 -13.09 -19.55 -14.79
CA CYS A 215 -13.28 -18.53 -13.77
C CYS A 215 -13.46 -19.16 -12.37
N CYS A 216 -14.28 -20.19 -12.23
CA CYS A 216 -14.47 -20.87 -10.96
C CYS A 216 -13.21 -21.59 -10.48
N ASN A 217 -12.43 -22.19 -11.37
CA ASN A 217 -11.17 -22.84 -11.03
C ASN A 217 -10.07 -21.83 -10.61
N SER A 218 -10.13 -20.60 -11.07
CA SER A 218 -9.17 -19.57 -10.67
C SER A 218 -9.35 -19.09 -9.22
N ILE A 219 -10.54 -19.23 -8.64
CA ILE A 219 -10.81 -18.79 -7.27
C ILE A 219 -9.96 -19.56 -6.24
N PRO A 220 -9.97 -20.92 -6.21
CA PRO A 220 -9.10 -21.68 -5.31
C PRO A 220 -7.60 -21.41 -5.52
N GLU A 221 -7.17 -21.17 -6.75
CA GLU A 221 -5.77 -20.84 -7.04
C GLU A 221 -5.41 -19.43 -6.49
N GLY A 222 -6.33 -18.48 -6.56
CA GLY A 222 -6.18 -17.17 -5.91
C GLY A 222 -6.05 -17.30 -4.38
N PHE A 223 -6.89 -18.12 -3.74
CA PHE A 223 -6.76 -18.39 -2.30
C PHE A 223 -5.41 -19.03 -1.95
N LYS A 224 -4.97 -20.04 -2.70
CA LYS A 224 -3.65 -20.66 -2.48
C LYS A 224 -2.51 -19.67 -2.61
N ALA A 225 -2.58 -18.77 -3.58
CA ALA A 225 -1.57 -17.72 -3.78
C ALA A 225 -1.52 -16.73 -2.60
N MET A 226 -2.62 -16.54 -1.88
CA MET A 226 -2.71 -15.63 -0.73
C MET A 226 -2.27 -16.26 0.58
N VAL A 227 -2.22 -17.59 0.70
CA VAL A 227 -1.91 -18.28 1.96
C VAL A 227 -0.57 -17.83 2.57
N PRO A 228 0.54 -17.72 1.82
CA PRO A 228 1.81 -17.24 2.41
C PRO A 228 1.69 -15.83 2.99
N ALA A 229 1.07 -14.91 2.26
CA ALA A 229 0.88 -13.52 2.71
C ALA A 229 0.01 -13.48 3.98
N ILE A 230 -1.11 -14.21 4.02
CA ILE A 230 -1.99 -14.27 5.19
C ILE A 230 -1.24 -14.82 6.43
N LEU A 231 -0.43 -15.87 6.27
CA LEU A 231 0.35 -16.45 7.37
C LEU A 231 1.35 -15.44 7.91
N ILE A 232 2.10 -14.78 7.03
CA ILE A 232 3.12 -13.81 7.45
C ILE A 232 2.46 -12.60 8.14
N LEU A 233 1.38 -12.06 7.60
CA LEU A 233 0.62 -10.98 8.23
C LEU A 233 0.06 -11.39 9.59
N THR A 234 -0.45 -12.62 9.73
CA THR A 234 -0.94 -13.12 11.01
C THR A 234 0.17 -13.14 12.07
N PHE A 235 1.38 -13.57 11.71
CA PHE A 235 2.53 -13.55 12.63
C PHE A 235 3.00 -12.12 12.91
N ALA A 236 3.03 -11.23 11.93
CA ALA A 236 3.39 -9.82 12.11
C ALA A 236 2.41 -9.11 13.06
N TRP A 237 1.12 -9.30 12.90
CA TRP A 237 0.10 -8.75 13.80
C TRP A 237 0.17 -9.35 15.21
N THR A 238 0.50 -10.64 15.32
CA THR A 238 0.75 -11.27 16.61
C THR A 238 1.93 -10.62 17.32
N LEU A 239 3.05 -10.41 16.61
CA LEU A 239 4.23 -9.73 17.13
C LEU A 239 3.90 -8.30 17.57
N LYS A 240 3.15 -7.56 16.75
CA LYS A 240 2.65 -6.21 17.10
C LYS A 240 1.86 -6.23 18.41
N THR A 241 0.89 -7.13 18.53
CA THR A 241 0.07 -7.24 19.76
C THR A 241 0.92 -7.57 20.98
N MET A 242 1.92 -8.43 20.83
CA MET A 242 2.88 -8.73 21.92
C MET A 242 3.72 -7.50 22.28
N THR A 243 4.19 -6.73 21.30
CA THR A 243 4.95 -5.49 21.53
C THR A 243 4.09 -4.43 22.22
N GLU A 244 2.83 -4.29 21.85
CA GLU A 244 1.88 -3.40 22.51
C GLU A 244 1.65 -3.82 23.98
N SER A 245 1.56 -5.12 24.27
CA SER A 245 1.38 -5.65 25.63
C SER A 245 2.59 -5.40 26.55
N LEU A 246 3.77 -5.14 25.98
CA LEU A 246 4.99 -4.76 26.72
C LEU A 246 5.03 -3.26 27.08
N GLY A 247 4.00 -2.48 26.76
CA GLY A 247 3.94 -1.05 27.06
C GLY A 247 4.74 -0.19 26.09
N ALA A 248 4.94 -0.65 24.85
CA ALA A 248 5.67 0.13 23.83
C ALA A 248 5.03 1.50 23.58
N LYS A 249 3.71 1.60 23.64
CA LYS A 249 2.95 2.84 23.46
C LYS A 249 3.28 3.87 24.54
N GLU A 250 3.25 3.44 25.79
CA GLU A 250 3.55 4.28 26.97
C GLU A 250 5.02 4.71 26.98
N PHE A 251 5.92 3.82 26.60
CA PHE A 251 7.35 4.12 26.46
C PHE A 251 7.60 5.21 25.41
N VAL A 252 7.04 5.04 24.20
CA VAL A 252 7.18 6.02 23.12
C VAL A 252 6.54 7.36 23.49
N ALA A 253 5.35 7.33 24.11
CA ALA A 253 4.70 8.54 24.61
C ALA A 253 5.56 9.29 25.64
N GLY A 254 6.25 8.57 26.52
CA GLY A 254 7.19 9.13 27.48
C GLY A 254 8.41 9.78 26.84
N LEU A 255 8.96 9.17 25.79
CA LEU A 255 10.09 9.75 25.02
C LEU A 255 9.70 11.04 24.31
N VAL A 256 8.56 11.03 23.62
CA VAL A 256 8.10 12.16 22.80
C VAL A 256 7.51 13.28 23.64
N GLY A 257 6.78 12.94 24.71
CA GLY A 257 6.15 13.91 25.62
C GLY A 257 7.15 14.76 26.42
N GLY A 258 8.43 14.35 26.51
CA GLY A 258 9.50 15.14 27.14
C GLY A 258 10.05 16.29 26.28
N VAL A 259 9.62 16.39 25.01
CA VAL A 259 10.09 17.43 24.11
C VAL A 259 9.44 18.78 24.46
N SER A 260 10.23 19.75 24.89
CA SER A 260 9.74 21.07 25.30
C SER A 260 10.70 22.21 24.89
N GLY A 261 10.24 23.45 24.96
CA GLY A 261 11.03 24.62 24.68
C GLY A 261 11.54 24.73 23.23
N PRO A 262 12.82 25.07 23.01
CA PRO A 262 13.39 25.25 21.66
C PRO A 262 13.30 24.02 20.75
N LEU A 263 13.23 22.83 21.34
CA LEU A 263 13.11 21.56 20.60
C LEU A 263 11.74 21.36 19.95
N LEU A 264 10.74 22.14 20.35
CA LEU A 264 9.39 22.05 19.76
C LEU A 264 9.39 22.41 18.27
N GLY A 265 10.29 23.31 17.84
CA GLY A 265 10.48 23.64 16.42
C GLY A 265 11.05 22.48 15.59
N LEU A 266 11.78 21.56 16.21
CA LEU A 266 12.34 20.35 15.59
C LEU A 266 11.43 19.14 15.74
N PHE A 267 10.27 19.29 16.37
CA PHE A 267 9.36 18.19 16.68
C PHE A 267 8.96 17.37 15.43
N PRO A 268 8.65 17.94 14.25
CA PRO A 268 8.38 17.14 13.06
C PRO A 268 9.53 16.24 12.64
N ALA A 269 10.78 16.70 12.78
CA ALA A 269 11.95 15.88 12.48
C ALA A 269 12.14 14.76 13.52
N ILE A 270 11.92 15.06 14.78
CA ILE A 270 11.98 14.07 15.87
C ILE A 270 10.92 12.99 15.66
N ILE A 271 9.67 13.38 15.41
CA ILE A 271 8.58 12.42 15.22
C ILE A 271 8.75 11.58 13.95
N PHE A 272 9.35 12.16 12.89
CA PHE A 272 9.73 11.40 11.70
C PHE A 272 10.74 10.30 12.04
N LEU A 273 11.81 10.64 12.76
CA LEU A 273 12.85 9.66 13.14
C LEU A 273 12.32 8.58 14.09
N VAL A 274 11.52 8.98 15.07
CA VAL A 274 10.86 8.03 15.99
C VAL A 274 9.91 7.11 15.22
N GLY A 275 9.12 7.68 14.32
CA GLY A 275 8.23 6.91 13.44
C GLY A 275 8.98 5.94 12.54
N ALA A 276 10.07 6.39 11.93
CA ALA A 276 10.91 5.54 11.09
C ALA A 276 11.56 4.39 11.87
N PHE A 277 12.09 4.68 13.05
CA PHE A 277 12.68 3.64 13.90
C PHE A 277 11.63 2.63 14.40
N LEU A 278 10.48 3.13 14.84
CA LEU A 278 9.40 2.27 15.35
C LEU A 278 8.82 1.40 14.24
N ALA A 279 8.54 1.95 13.06
CA ALA A 279 8.05 1.20 11.91
C ALA A 279 9.08 0.18 11.42
N PHE A 280 10.36 0.54 11.38
CA PHE A 280 11.44 -0.40 11.06
C PHE A 280 11.46 -1.59 12.04
N ALA A 281 11.32 -1.32 13.33
CA ALA A 281 11.37 -2.36 14.38
C ALA A 281 10.12 -3.25 14.41
N THR A 282 8.95 -2.69 14.10
CA THR A 282 7.66 -3.40 14.15
C THR A 282 7.20 -3.97 12.81
N GLY A 283 7.76 -3.48 11.71
CA GLY A 283 7.39 -3.90 10.37
C GLY A 283 5.98 -3.46 9.96
N THR A 284 5.47 -2.38 10.54
CA THR A 284 4.15 -1.85 10.17
C THR A 284 4.07 -0.33 10.31
N SER A 285 3.70 0.32 9.22
CA SER A 285 3.40 1.75 9.21
C SER A 285 2.09 2.05 9.97
N TRP A 286 1.07 1.21 9.80
CA TRP A 286 -0.25 1.36 10.44
C TRP A 286 -0.17 1.37 11.97
N GLY A 287 0.55 0.42 12.54
CA GLY A 287 0.76 0.37 13.98
C GLY A 287 1.50 1.59 14.52
N THR A 288 2.47 2.07 13.75
CA THR A 288 3.31 3.21 14.12
C THR A 288 2.52 4.52 14.14
N PHE A 289 1.84 4.88 13.06
CA PHE A 289 1.10 6.14 13.05
C PHE A 289 -0.14 6.09 13.97
N GLY A 290 -0.74 4.91 14.16
CA GLY A 290 -1.82 4.71 15.10
C GLY A 290 -1.43 5.00 16.57
N ILE A 291 -0.15 4.82 16.92
CA ILE A 291 0.40 5.22 18.23
C ILE A 291 0.76 6.71 18.24
N LEU A 292 1.45 7.19 17.21
CA LEU A 292 2.09 8.50 17.23
C LEU A 292 1.12 9.65 16.93
N ILE A 293 0.14 9.49 16.05
CA ILE A 293 -0.81 10.56 15.72
C ILE A 293 -1.59 11.05 16.95
N PRO A 294 -2.18 10.20 17.80
CA PRO A 294 -2.81 10.67 19.03
C PRO A 294 -1.88 11.45 19.97
N ILE A 295 -0.59 11.09 20.02
CA ILE A 295 0.42 11.80 20.80
C ILE A 295 0.65 13.20 20.23
N VAL A 296 0.84 13.30 18.91
CA VAL A 296 0.99 14.59 18.19
C VAL A 296 -0.21 15.50 18.43
N VAL A 297 -1.42 14.95 18.29
CA VAL A 297 -2.67 15.69 18.53
C VAL A 297 -2.72 16.22 19.96
N ASN A 298 -2.42 15.38 20.97
CA ASN A 298 -2.44 15.78 22.37
C ASN A 298 -1.43 16.90 22.69
N ILE A 299 -0.26 16.93 22.02
CA ILE A 299 0.77 17.95 22.24
C ILE A 299 0.36 19.30 21.65
N PHE A 300 -0.25 19.30 20.47
CA PHE A 300 -0.52 20.53 19.71
C PHE A 300 -1.97 20.99 19.70
N SER A 301 -2.92 20.16 20.14
CA SER A 301 -4.34 20.54 20.21
C SER A 301 -4.51 21.80 21.05
N GLY A 302 -5.18 22.79 20.49
CA GLY A 302 -5.40 24.09 21.13
C GLY A 302 -4.19 25.03 21.25
N THR A 303 -3.00 24.64 20.77
CA THR A 303 -1.78 25.46 20.87
C THR A 303 -1.24 25.89 19.50
N ASN A 304 -0.90 24.96 18.61
CA ASN A 304 -0.30 25.25 17.30
C ASN A 304 -0.79 24.27 16.22
N HIS A 305 -1.90 24.63 15.60
CA HIS A 305 -2.53 23.80 14.57
C HIS A 305 -1.63 23.54 13.35
N THR A 306 -0.81 24.50 12.94
CA THR A 306 0.13 24.31 11.81
C THR A 306 1.21 23.27 12.15
N MET A 307 1.78 23.35 13.35
CA MET A 307 2.78 22.38 13.79
C MET A 307 2.18 20.99 13.95
N MET A 308 0.92 20.89 14.38
CA MET A 308 0.18 19.63 14.43
C MET A 308 0.08 18.98 13.05
N ILE A 309 -0.36 19.73 12.03
CA ILE A 309 -0.48 19.23 10.64
C ILE A 309 0.87 18.75 10.10
N ILE A 310 1.92 19.56 10.26
CA ILE A 310 3.27 19.21 9.80
C ILE A 310 3.79 17.96 10.54
N SER A 311 3.54 17.87 11.84
CA SER A 311 3.98 16.73 12.65
C SER A 311 3.20 15.45 12.32
N ILE A 312 1.91 15.54 12.04
CA ILE A 312 1.11 14.40 11.55
C ILE A 312 1.66 13.92 10.19
N SER A 313 1.95 14.85 9.28
CA SER A 313 2.58 14.51 8.00
C SER A 313 3.93 13.84 8.19
N ALA A 314 4.78 14.38 9.05
CA ALA A 314 6.09 13.82 9.37
C ALA A 314 5.99 12.44 10.04
N CYS A 315 4.98 12.23 10.88
CA CYS A 315 4.67 10.94 11.49
C CYS A 315 4.33 9.88 10.43
N MET A 316 3.42 10.19 9.53
CA MET A 316 3.05 9.30 8.43
C MET A 316 4.25 9.02 7.51
N ALA A 317 5.00 10.04 7.15
CA ALA A 317 6.20 9.93 6.33
C ALA A 317 7.27 9.05 7.00
N GLY A 318 7.51 9.23 8.28
CA GLY A 318 8.44 8.41 9.07
C GLY A 318 7.99 6.96 9.17
N ALA A 319 6.70 6.73 9.43
CA ALA A 319 6.13 5.39 9.49
C ALA A 319 6.32 4.62 8.18
N VAL A 320 6.03 5.25 7.03
CA VAL A 320 6.24 4.61 5.71
C VAL A 320 7.73 4.44 5.40
N CYS A 321 8.57 5.41 5.73
CA CYS A 321 10.02 5.31 5.53
C CYS A 321 10.62 4.11 6.31
N GLY A 322 10.25 3.96 7.58
CA GLY A 322 10.72 2.87 8.42
C GLY A 322 10.21 1.51 7.95
N ASP A 323 8.98 1.44 7.53
CA ASP A 323 8.35 0.25 6.99
C ASP A 323 9.05 -0.23 5.71
N HIS A 324 9.25 0.64 4.72
CA HIS A 324 10.01 0.31 3.51
C HIS A 324 11.44 -0.21 3.76
N CYS A 325 12.05 0.16 4.89
CA CYS A 325 13.38 -0.31 5.27
C CYS A 325 13.35 -1.59 6.11
N SER A 326 12.19 -2.01 6.61
CA SER A 326 12.06 -3.12 7.52
C SER A 326 12.11 -4.47 6.79
N PRO A 327 12.92 -5.43 7.28
CA PRO A 327 12.94 -6.79 6.72
C PRO A 327 11.68 -7.61 7.05
N ILE A 328 10.83 -7.12 7.96
CA ILE A 328 9.59 -7.75 8.38
C ILE A 328 8.36 -6.89 8.01
N SER A 329 8.54 -5.94 7.09
CA SER A 329 7.47 -5.05 6.62
C SER A 329 6.31 -5.82 6.01
N ASP A 330 5.10 -5.48 6.43
CA ASP A 330 3.88 -6.06 5.90
C ASP A 330 3.67 -5.68 4.41
N THR A 331 3.92 -4.43 4.00
CA THR A 331 3.79 -4.00 2.61
C THR A 331 4.88 -4.59 1.71
N THR A 332 6.15 -4.62 2.17
CA THR A 332 7.25 -5.22 1.41
C THR A 332 7.02 -6.72 1.19
N ILE A 333 6.52 -7.43 2.19
CA ILE A 333 6.14 -8.84 2.08
C ILE A 333 5.02 -9.02 1.06
N MET A 334 3.98 -8.17 1.10
CA MET A 334 2.88 -8.24 0.14
C MET A 334 3.32 -7.86 -1.28
N ALA A 335 4.20 -6.88 -1.42
CA ALA A 335 4.78 -6.50 -2.71
C ALA A 335 5.61 -7.65 -3.30
N SER A 336 6.42 -8.33 -2.47
CA SER A 336 7.18 -9.51 -2.91
C SER A 336 6.28 -10.69 -3.28
N ALA A 337 5.21 -10.91 -2.53
CA ALA A 337 4.19 -11.93 -2.86
C ALA A 337 3.46 -11.60 -4.17
N GLY A 338 3.06 -10.34 -4.37
CA GLY A 338 2.46 -9.87 -5.63
C GLY A 338 3.39 -10.04 -6.83
N ALA A 339 4.66 -9.66 -6.69
CA ALA A 339 5.69 -9.86 -7.70
C ALA A 339 6.13 -11.32 -7.81
N GLN A 340 5.83 -12.18 -6.85
CA GLN A 340 6.34 -13.55 -6.72
C GLN A 340 7.87 -13.60 -6.77
N CYS A 341 8.51 -12.81 -5.95
CA CYS A 341 9.96 -12.84 -5.72
C CYS A 341 10.30 -13.24 -4.27
N ASN A 342 11.57 -13.49 -4.02
CA ASN A 342 12.09 -13.74 -2.68
C ASN A 342 12.49 -12.41 -2.06
#